data_406dac830ecd13fab1e985148ff5ac68
#
_entry.id   406dac830ecd13fab1e985148ff5ac68
#
_cell.length_a   1.000
_cell.length_b   1.000
_cell.length_c   1.000
_cell.angle_alpha   90.00
_cell.angle_beta   90.00
_cell.angle_gamma   90.00
#
_symmetry.space_group_name_H-M   'P 1'
#
loop_
_entity.id
_entity.type
_entity.pdbx_description
1 polymer ?
#
loop_
_entity_poly.entity_id
_entity_poly.type
_entity_poly.pdbx_seq_one_letter_code
_entity_poly.pdbx_strand_id
1 'polypeptide(L)'
;MNRIAIIDLGSNSIRFIIISVSAKGIYQLIYQEKRSIRLAEGMSDDSPFLTDAAQNRAIDCLKVYAHLAKVHQVTKTLAVATAAVRTARNGSSFLKRVHSAANIPMTIISGKQEAALGFSGVIHTIDTSEFLLFDLGGASIEISLVKNKKQLHSVSIPIGAV
;
A
#
# COMPACT_ATOMS: atom_id res chain seq x y z
N MET A 1 20.54 10.81 10.28
CA MET A 1 19.30 10.87 9.49
C MET A 1 18.62 9.52 9.59
N ASN A 2 17.33 9.51 9.92
CA ASN A 2 16.57 8.26 9.99
C ASN A 2 16.13 7.86 8.58
N ARG A 3 16.39 6.62 8.17
CA ARG A 3 15.88 6.07 6.91
C ARG A 3 14.64 5.23 7.18
N ILE A 4 13.58 5.52 6.44
CA ILE A 4 12.30 4.84 6.58
C ILE A 4 11.98 4.16 5.26
N ALA A 5 11.64 2.88 5.31
CA ALA A 5 11.05 2.16 4.19
C ALA A 5 9.53 2.21 4.29
N ILE A 6 8.88 2.42 3.17
CA ILE A 6 7.44 2.39 3.02
C ILE A 6 7.10 1.33 1.97
N ILE A 7 6.22 0.40 2.32
CA ILE A 7 5.76 -0.67 1.44
C ILE A 7 4.24 -0.59 1.35
N ASP A 8 3.74 -0.47 0.13
CA ASP A 8 2.32 -0.51 -0.19
C ASP A 8 2.04 -1.74 -1.05
N LEU A 9 1.37 -2.74 -0.46
CA LEU A 9 1.01 -3.98 -1.10
C LEU A 9 -0.41 -3.89 -1.66
N GLY A 10 -0.50 -3.51 -2.93
CA GLY A 10 -1.75 -3.42 -3.66
C GLY A 10 -2.16 -4.73 -4.34
N SER A 11 -3.34 -4.72 -4.97
CA SER A 11 -3.92 -5.87 -5.68
C SER A 11 -3.16 -6.25 -6.94
N ASN A 12 -2.58 -5.28 -7.64
CA ASN A 12 -1.80 -5.50 -8.86
C ASN A 12 -0.30 -5.34 -8.65
N SER A 13 0.13 -4.40 -7.83
CA SER A 13 1.55 -4.04 -7.69
C SER A 13 1.94 -3.79 -6.24
N ILE A 14 3.23 -3.94 -5.96
CA ILE A 14 3.85 -3.47 -4.72
C ILE A 14 4.63 -2.19 -5.05
N ARG A 15 4.47 -1.16 -4.23
CA ARG A 15 5.33 0.02 -4.20
C ARG A 15 6.28 -0.07 -3.03
N PHE A 16 7.54 0.24 -3.27
CA PHE A 16 8.58 0.28 -2.27
C PHE A 16 9.33 1.61 -2.38
N ILE A 17 9.40 2.34 -1.26
CA ILE A 17 10.02 3.66 -1.20
C ILE A 17 10.93 3.67 0.03
N ILE A 18 12.13 4.22 -0.14
CA ILE A 18 13.02 4.54 0.98
C ILE A 18 13.23 6.05 1.00
N ILE A 19 12.96 6.67 2.13
CA ILE A 19 13.21 8.08 2.39
C ILE A 19 14.20 8.25 3.53
N SER A 20 14.99 9.31 3.48
CA SER A 20 15.70 9.81 4.65
C SER A 20 14.93 10.99 5.24
N VAL A 21 14.84 11.03 6.57
CA VAL A 21 14.14 12.09 7.29
C VAL A 21 15.12 12.78 8.22
N SER A 22 15.23 14.10 8.09
CA SER A 22 16.06 14.93 8.97
C SER A 22 15.36 15.17 10.33
N ALA A 23 16.10 15.66 11.32
CA ALA A 23 15.55 16.08 12.60
C ALA A 23 14.49 17.19 12.49
N LYS A 24 14.50 17.97 11.40
CA LYS A 24 13.51 19.02 11.11
C LYS A 24 12.30 18.52 10.32
N GLY A 25 12.16 17.21 10.11
CA GLY A 25 11.04 16.61 9.36
C GLY A 25 11.15 16.74 7.83
N ILE A 26 12.24 17.29 7.30
CA ILE A 26 12.48 17.35 5.84
C ILE A 26 12.85 15.95 5.38
N TYR A 27 12.18 15.46 4.34
CA TYR A 27 12.46 14.15 3.75
C TYR A 27 13.11 14.28 2.38
N GLN A 28 13.91 13.27 2.04
CA GLN A 28 14.53 13.11 0.73
C GLN A 28 14.30 11.68 0.25
N LEU A 29 13.88 11.53 -1.00
CA LEU A 29 13.75 10.23 -1.65
C LEU A 29 15.16 9.63 -1.88
N ILE A 30 15.37 8.41 -1.40
CA ILE A 30 16.61 7.65 -1.58
C ILE A 30 16.43 6.57 -2.65
N TYR A 31 15.31 5.86 -2.61
CA TYR A 31 15.02 4.77 -3.51
C TYR A 31 13.52 4.64 -3.73
N GLN A 32 13.12 4.28 -4.95
CA GLN A 32 11.73 4.01 -5.29
C GLN A 32 11.65 2.91 -6.33
N GLU A 33 10.75 1.96 -6.11
CA GLU A 33 10.44 0.91 -7.07
C GLU A 33 8.95 0.56 -7.02
N LYS A 34 8.39 0.19 -8.19
CA LYS A 34 7.06 -0.40 -8.32
C LYS A 34 7.19 -1.68 -9.12
N ARG A 35 6.70 -2.80 -8.57
CA ARG A 35 6.65 -4.10 -9.26
C ARG A 35 5.23 -4.57 -9.43
N SER A 36 4.88 -4.99 -10.63
CA SER A 36 3.63 -5.68 -10.89
C SER A 36 3.76 -7.13 -10.42
N ILE A 37 2.91 -7.55 -9.49
CA ILE A 37 2.89 -8.90 -8.90
C ILE A 37 1.57 -9.61 -9.15
N ARG A 38 0.52 -8.87 -9.56
CA ARG A 38 -0.83 -9.38 -9.82
C ARG A 38 -1.33 -10.24 -8.66
N LEU A 39 -1.35 -9.65 -7.44
CA LEU A 39 -1.71 -10.38 -6.23
C LEU A 39 -3.17 -10.89 -6.28
N ALA A 40 -4.07 -10.11 -6.91
CA ALA A 40 -5.48 -10.47 -7.06
C ALA A 40 -5.75 -11.47 -8.20
N GLU A 41 -4.70 -11.92 -8.94
CA GLU A 41 -4.89 -12.86 -10.05
C GLU A 41 -5.55 -14.17 -9.58
N GLY A 42 -6.68 -14.51 -10.21
CA GLY A 42 -7.46 -15.69 -9.87
C GLY A 42 -8.42 -15.52 -8.68
N MET A 43 -8.51 -14.33 -8.10
CA MET A 43 -9.57 -14.00 -7.14
C MET A 43 -10.88 -13.69 -7.88
N SER A 44 -11.99 -14.10 -7.30
CA SER A 44 -13.34 -13.74 -7.73
C SER A 44 -14.28 -13.71 -6.52
N ASP A 45 -15.51 -13.24 -6.69
CA ASP A 45 -16.53 -13.24 -5.63
C ASP A 45 -16.82 -14.66 -5.14
N ASP A 46 -16.83 -15.65 -6.05
CA ASP A 46 -17.02 -17.07 -5.71
C ASP A 46 -15.78 -17.70 -5.08
N SER A 47 -14.59 -17.17 -5.37
CA SER A 47 -13.32 -17.66 -4.87
C SER A 47 -12.44 -16.51 -4.33
N PRO A 48 -12.81 -15.94 -3.17
CA PRO A 48 -12.09 -14.79 -2.58
C PRO A 48 -10.83 -15.24 -1.84
N PHE A 49 -9.94 -15.94 -2.56
CA PHE A 49 -8.67 -16.43 -2.02
C PHE A 49 -7.50 -15.97 -2.89
N LEU A 50 -6.43 -15.52 -2.25
CA LEU A 50 -5.14 -15.33 -2.91
C LEU A 50 -4.59 -16.69 -3.33
N THR A 51 -4.26 -16.87 -4.60
CA THR A 51 -3.65 -18.11 -5.10
C THR A 51 -2.24 -18.29 -4.54
N ASP A 52 -1.76 -19.51 -4.38
CA ASP A 52 -0.41 -19.78 -3.89
C ASP A 52 0.66 -19.18 -4.81
N ALA A 53 0.44 -19.21 -6.12
CA ALA A 53 1.34 -18.60 -7.09
C ALA A 53 1.46 -17.08 -6.86
N ALA A 54 0.35 -16.37 -6.69
CA ALA A 54 0.34 -14.94 -6.42
C ALA A 54 0.98 -14.60 -5.07
N GLN A 55 0.69 -15.38 -4.02
CA GLN A 55 1.31 -15.22 -2.70
C GLN A 55 2.84 -15.40 -2.79
N ASN A 56 3.32 -16.43 -3.49
CA ASN A 56 4.76 -16.68 -3.61
C ASN A 56 5.46 -15.55 -4.38
N ARG A 57 4.89 -15.05 -5.49
CA ARG A 57 5.42 -13.87 -6.20
C ARG A 57 5.56 -12.65 -5.29
N ALA A 58 4.54 -12.39 -4.46
CA ALA A 58 4.58 -11.28 -3.52
C ALA A 58 5.65 -11.49 -2.44
N ILE A 59 5.74 -12.68 -1.86
CA ILE A 59 6.74 -13.02 -0.84
C ILE A 59 8.16 -12.87 -1.40
N ASP A 60 8.43 -13.35 -2.60
CA ASP A 60 9.77 -13.23 -3.20
C ASP A 60 10.14 -11.77 -3.50
N CYS A 61 9.18 -10.96 -3.95
CA CYS A 61 9.38 -9.52 -4.09
C CYS A 61 9.69 -8.86 -2.73
N LEU A 62 8.92 -9.21 -1.69
CA LEU A 62 9.11 -8.64 -0.35
C LEU A 62 10.43 -9.06 0.30
N LYS A 63 10.95 -10.26 0.03
CA LYS A 63 12.31 -10.66 0.45
C LYS A 63 13.38 -9.75 -0.16
N VAL A 64 13.24 -9.41 -1.45
CA VAL A 64 14.14 -8.44 -2.11
C VAL A 64 14.06 -7.08 -1.42
N TYR A 65 12.86 -6.59 -1.10
CA TYR A 65 12.68 -5.30 -0.42
C TYR A 65 13.23 -5.31 1.01
N ALA A 66 13.10 -6.42 1.74
CA ALA A 66 13.73 -6.59 3.04
C ALA A 66 15.27 -6.51 2.94
N HIS A 67 15.85 -7.13 1.91
CA HIS A 67 17.29 -7.04 1.65
C HIS A 67 17.72 -5.61 1.30
N LEU A 68 17.01 -4.94 0.40
CA LEU A 68 17.27 -3.54 0.04
C LEU A 68 17.14 -2.60 1.25
N ALA A 69 16.13 -2.78 2.08
CA ALA A 69 15.99 -2.02 3.32
C ALA A 69 17.22 -2.17 4.23
N LYS A 70 17.76 -3.39 4.36
CA LYS A 70 18.98 -3.66 5.11
C LYS A 70 20.21 -2.99 4.49
N VAL A 71 20.40 -3.13 3.16
CA VAL A 71 21.50 -2.49 2.41
C VAL A 71 21.48 -0.98 2.58
N HIS A 72 20.29 -0.38 2.52
CA HIS A 72 20.11 1.06 2.72
C HIS A 72 20.07 1.48 4.20
N GLN A 73 20.35 0.58 5.15
CA GLN A 73 20.37 0.88 6.59
C GLN A 73 19.07 1.52 7.08
N VAL A 74 17.94 1.00 6.61
CA VAL A 74 16.61 1.45 7.06
C VAL A 74 16.44 1.17 8.54
N THR A 75 16.00 2.17 9.30
CA THR A 75 15.77 2.06 10.75
C THR A 75 14.33 1.74 11.11
N LYS A 76 13.38 2.00 10.19
CA LYS A 76 11.95 1.73 10.38
C LYS A 76 11.29 1.34 9.06
N THR A 77 10.49 0.29 9.07
CA THR A 77 9.64 -0.10 7.92
C THR A 77 8.19 0.12 8.27
N LEU A 78 7.46 0.81 7.38
CA LEU A 78 6.02 0.97 7.41
C LEU A 78 5.46 0.18 6.23
N ALA A 79 4.68 -0.85 6.50
CA ALA A 79 4.16 -1.73 5.46
C ALA A 79 2.65 -1.91 5.61
N VAL A 80 1.92 -1.63 4.55
CA VAL A 80 0.47 -1.78 4.49
C VAL A 80 0.07 -2.72 3.37
N ALA A 81 -1.06 -3.39 3.57
CA ALA A 81 -1.73 -4.21 2.57
C ALA A 81 -3.16 -3.71 2.39
N THR A 82 -3.63 -3.68 1.15
CA THR A 82 -4.88 -3.04 0.78
C THR A 82 -5.92 -4.03 0.25
N ALA A 83 -6.74 -3.68 -0.71
CA ALA A 83 -7.98 -4.34 -1.11
C ALA A 83 -7.86 -5.86 -1.28
N ALA A 84 -6.94 -6.39 -2.09
CA ALA A 84 -6.86 -7.83 -2.32
C ALA A 84 -6.61 -8.62 -1.04
N VAL A 85 -5.71 -8.16 -0.17
CA VAL A 85 -5.43 -8.83 1.11
C VAL A 85 -6.59 -8.63 2.09
N ARG A 86 -7.22 -7.46 2.07
CA ARG A 86 -8.36 -7.11 2.94
C ARG A 86 -9.58 -7.99 2.66
N THR A 87 -9.88 -8.28 1.39
CA THR A 87 -11.05 -9.07 0.99
C THR A 87 -10.78 -10.57 0.96
N ALA A 88 -9.52 -10.99 0.82
CA ALA A 88 -9.18 -12.40 0.76
C ALA A 88 -9.41 -13.13 2.09
N ARG A 89 -10.11 -14.28 2.04
CA ARG A 89 -10.31 -15.15 3.22
C ARG A 89 -9.00 -15.67 3.82
N ASN A 90 -7.96 -15.82 3.00
CA ASN A 90 -6.63 -16.24 3.43
C ASN A 90 -5.64 -15.07 3.62
N GLY A 91 -6.11 -13.81 3.58
CA GLY A 91 -5.26 -12.62 3.68
C GLY A 91 -4.43 -12.57 4.96
N SER A 92 -5.03 -12.85 6.12
CA SER A 92 -4.31 -12.90 7.39
C SER A 92 -3.25 -14.01 7.44
N SER A 93 -3.54 -15.19 6.88
CA SER A 93 -2.58 -16.29 6.78
C SER A 93 -1.43 -15.95 5.84
N PHE A 94 -1.71 -15.27 4.74
CA PHE A 94 -0.71 -14.76 3.83
C PHE A 94 0.23 -13.75 4.52
N LEU A 95 -0.28 -12.80 5.30
CA LEU A 95 0.58 -11.85 6.04
C LEU A 95 1.46 -12.54 7.09
N LYS A 96 1.00 -13.63 7.72
CA LYS A 96 1.86 -14.45 8.60
C LYS A 96 3.01 -15.08 7.80
N ARG A 97 2.74 -15.60 6.60
CA ARG A 97 3.78 -16.13 5.69
C ARG A 97 4.78 -15.05 5.29
N VAL A 98 4.31 -13.84 4.94
CA VAL A 98 5.17 -12.68 4.64
C VAL A 98 6.08 -12.38 5.81
N HIS A 99 5.53 -12.27 7.03
CA HIS A 99 6.30 -11.99 8.22
C HIS A 99 7.38 -13.07 8.46
N SER A 100 7.03 -14.35 8.38
CA SER A 100 7.97 -15.45 8.56
C SER A 100 9.07 -15.47 7.50
N ALA A 101 8.75 -15.13 6.23
CA ALA A 101 9.68 -15.26 5.11
C ALA A 101 10.57 -14.03 4.89
N ALA A 102 10.06 -12.83 5.15
CA ALA A 102 10.72 -11.56 4.87
C ALA A 102 10.97 -10.69 6.11
N ASN A 103 10.46 -11.10 7.27
CA ASN A 103 10.51 -10.32 8.53
C ASN A 103 9.94 -8.89 8.37
N ILE A 104 8.90 -8.74 7.55
CA ILE A 104 8.18 -7.50 7.34
C ILE A 104 6.83 -7.60 8.04
N PRO A 105 6.61 -6.88 9.16
CA PRO A 105 5.29 -6.76 9.74
C PRO A 105 4.43 -5.86 8.86
N MET A 106 3.31 -6.39 8.36
CA MET A 106 2.35 -5.64 7.53
C MET A 106 1.02 -5.47 8.24
N THR A 107 0.38 -4.33 8.03
CA THR A 107 -0.96 -4.03 8.55
C THR A 107 -1.95 -3.96 7.39
N ILE A 108 -3.08 -4.67 7.51
CA ILE A 108 -4.20 -4.48 6.59
C ILE A 108 -4.90 -3.18 6.97
N ILE A 109 -4.99 -2.26 6.00
CA ILE A 109 -5.72 -1.00 6.19
C ILE A 109 -7.13 -1.09 5.63
N SER A 110 -8.07 -0.42 6.29
CA SER A 110 -9.44 -0.27 5.80
C SER A 110 -9.48 0.68 4.59
N GLY A 111 -10.52 0.58 3.76
CA GLY A 111 -10.72 1.52 2.65
C GLY A 111 -10.81 2.99 3.11
N LYS A 112 -11.38 3.23 4.32
CA LYS A 112 -11.39 4.57 4.92
C LYS A 112 -9.97 5.08 5.24
N GLN A 113 -9.09 4.22 5.76
CA GLN A 113 -7.69 4.57 6.01
C GLN A 113 -6.93 4.79 4.69
N GLU A 114 -7.20 3.96 3.68
CA GLU A 114 -6.63 4.09 2.34
C GLU A 114 -7.02 5.44 1.71
N ALA A 115 -8.32 5.79 1.73
CA ALA A 115 -8.81 7.11 1.28
C ALA A 115 -8.18 8.29 2.05
N ALA A 116 -7.99 8.16 3.36
CA ALA A 116 -7.35 9.20 4.17
C ALA A 116 -5.87 9.38 3.83
N LEU A 117 -5.16 8.29 3.54
CA LEU A 117 -3.75 8.35 3.09
C LEU A 117 -3.65 8.97 1.69
N GLY A 118 -4.52 8.58 0.74
CA GLY A 118 -4.61 9.19 -0.59
C GLY A 118 -4.88 10.70 -0.49
N PHE A 119 -5.86 11.11 0.31
CA PHE A 119 -6.15 12.53 0.58
C PHE A 119 -4.91 13.25 1.13
N SER A 120 -4.23 12.67 2.12
CA SER A 120 -3.03 13.28 2.73
C SER A 120 -1.89 13.45 1.73
N GLY A 121 -1.77 12.56 0.75
CA GLY A 121 -0.77 12.67 -0.33
C GLY A 121 -1.08 13.79 -1.33
N VAL A 122 -2.36 14.11 -1.55
CA VAL A 122 -2.80 15.03 -2.60
C VAL A 122 -3.02 16.45 -2.09
N ILE A 123 -3.46 16.64 -0.85
CA ILE A 123 -3.94 17.94 -0.34
C ILE A 123 -2.90 19.07 -0.42
N HIS A 124 -1.62 18.73 -0.40
CA HIS A 124 -0.52 19.69 -0.50
C HIS A 124 -0.03 19.93 -1.94
N THR A 125 -0.59 19.22 -2.92
CA THR A 125 -0.20 19.31 -4.34
C THR A 125 -1.24 20.01 -5.20
N ILE A 126 -2.41 20.36 -4.62
CA ILE A 126 -3.53 20.98 -5.32
C ILE A 126 -3.85 22.33 -4.68
N ASP A 127 -4.00 23.38 -5.50
CA ASP A 127 -4.32 24.72 -5.00
C ASP A 127 -5.79 24.91 -4.65
N THR A 128 -6.71 24.14 -5.27
CA THR A 128 -8.15 24.25 -4.99
C THR A 128 -8.50 23.74 -3.60
N SER A 129 -9.48 24.37 -2.97
CA SER A 129 -9.97 24.00 -1.64
C SER A 129 -11.14 23.02 -1.65
N GLU A 130 -11.81 22.86 -2.81
CA GLU A 130 -12.98 22.00 -2.98
C GLU A 130 -12.82 21.12 -4.21
N PHE A 131 -12.89 19.80 -4.03
CA PHE A 131 -12.76 18.82 -5.11
C PHE A 131 -13.26 17.43 -4.70
N LEU A 132 -13.47 16.59 -5.71
CA LEU A 132 -13.60 15.15 -5.53
C LEU A 132 -12.27 14.49 -5.89
N LEU A 133 -11.77 13.64 -4.98
CA LEU A 133 -10.59 12.82 -5.21
C LEU A 133 -11.04 11.39 -5.52
N PHE A 134 -10.56 10.86 -6.64
CA PHE A 134 -10.74 9.48 -7.04
C PHE A 134 -9.37 8.79 -7.04
N ASP A 135 -9.21 7.74 -6.23
CA ASP A 135 -8.03 6.88 -6.22
C ASP A 135 -8.44 5.50 -6.74
N LEU A 136 -8.15 5.25 -8.01
CA LEU A 136 -8.49 3.99 -8.66
C LEU A 136 -7.34 2.99 -8.46
N GLY A 137 -7.55 2.05 -7.54
CA GLY A 137 -6.68 0.92 -7.31
C GLY A 137 -6.94 -0.28 -8.22
N GLY A 138 -6.25 -1.39 -7.95
CA GLY A 138 -6.43 -2.64 -8.70
C GLY A 138 -7.76 -3.35 -8.39
N ALA A 139 -8.21 -3.34 -7.13
CA ALA A 139 -9.43 -4.03 -6.70
C ALA A 139 -10.38 -3.15 -5.89
N SER A 140 -10.10 -1.86 -5.74
CA SER A 140 -11.01 -0.89 -5.15
C SER A 140 -10.82 0.49 -5.76
N ILE A 141 -11.81 1.34 -5.58
CA ILE A 141 -11.74 2.78 -5.83
C ILE A 141 -12.13 3.50 -4.55
N GLU A 142 -11.29 4.42 -4.13
CA GLU A 142 -11.55 5.32 -3.02
C GLU A 142 -12.01 6.67 -3.57
N ILE A 143 -13.17 7.15 -3.08
CA ILE A 143 -13.73 8.45 -3.45
C ILE A 143 -13.80 9.31 -2.21
N SER A 144 -13.26 10.52 -2.28
CA SER A 144 -13.26 11.48 -1.18
C SER A 144 -13.83 12.82 -1.59
N LEU A 145 -14.78 13.32 -0.83
CA LEU A 145 -15.27 14.69 -0.94
C LEU A 145 -14.42 15.60 -0.07
N VAL A 146 -13.77 16.57 -0.68
CA VAL A 146 -12.93 17.55 -0.02
C VAL A 146 -13.57 18.93 -0.10
N LYS A 147 -13.68 19.62 1.03
CA LYS A 147 -14.14 21.00 1.14
C LYS A 147 -13.31 21.75 2.18
N ASN A 148 -12.94 22.99 1.86
CA ASN A 148 -12.05 23.81 2.70
C ASN A 148 -10.75 23.07 3.11
N LYS A 149 -10.15 22.35 2.15
CA LYS A 149 -8.96 21.51 2.36
C LYS A 149 -9.11 20.43 3.44
N LYS A 150 -10.34 20.00 3.73
CA LYS A 150 -10.64 18.92 4.68
C LYS A 150 -11.43 17.82 3.99
N GLN A 151 -11.06 16.57 4.24
CA GLN A 151 -11.84 15.42 3.79
C GLN A 151 -13.12 15.33 4.65
N LEU A 152 -14.28 15.59 4.05
CA LEU A 152 -15.56 15.54 4.73
C LEU A 152 -16.13 14.11 4.75
N HIS A 153 -16.12 13.46 3.60
CA HIS A 153 -16.64 12.11 3.43
C HIS A 153 -15.70 11.31 2.55
N SER A 154 -15.65 10.02 2.79
CA SER A 154 -14.98 9.08 1.91
C SER A 154 -15.71 7.74 1.87
N VAL A 155 -15.64 7.08 0.72
CA VAL A 155 -16.14 5.73 0.49
C VAL A 155 -15.08 4.94 -0.25
N SER A 156 -14.99 3.65 0.06
CA SER A 156 -14.20 2.68 -0.71
C SER A 156 -15.17 1.68 -1.33
N ILE A 157 -15.13 1.52 -2.62
CA ILE A 157 -15.99 0.64 -3.40
C ILE A 157 -15.12 -0.50 -3.95
N PRO A 158 -15.54 -1.78 -3.84
CA PRO A 158 -14.75 -2.93 -4.30
C PRO A 158 -14.84 -3.10 -5.83
N ILE A 159 -14.48 -2.08 -6.57
CA ILE A 159 -14.37 -2.04 -8.03
C ILE A 159 -13.01 -1.47 -8.37
N GLY A 160 -12.20 -2.21 -9.13
CA GLY A 160 -10.85 -1.81 -9.49
C GLY A 160 -10.54 -2.01 -10.96
N ALA A 161 -9.29 -1.76 -11.33
CA ALA A 161 -8.80 -1.81 -12.71
C ALA A 161 -8.32 -3.20 -13.16
N VAL A 162 -8.39 -4.23 -12.30
CA VAL A 162 -7.96 -5.62 -12.56
C VAL A 162 -8.96 -6.62 -12.04
#